data_41ae541a8e1abcfbb64c7789bc5105fe
#
_entry.id   41ae541a8e1abcfbb64c7789bc5105fe
#
_cell.length_a   1.000
_cell.length_b   1.000
_cell.length_c   1.000
_cell.angle_alpha   90.00
_cell.angle_beta   90.00
_cell.angle_gamma   90.00
#
_symmetry.space_group_name_H-M   'P 1'
#
loop_
_entity.id
_entity.type
_entity.pdbx_description
1 polymer ?
#
loop_
_entity_poly.entity_id
_entity_poly.type
_entity_poly.pdbx_seq_one_letter_code
_entity_poly.pdbx_strand_id
1 'polypeptide(L)'
;RYLTLQNGLYDLSQHDLTKHNPGIFTTNLLPYDYDPAAVCPRWILYLDEVFESDAETITFVQEADGYAFHKSIPKAVLFFLIGDGGIGKSVFIDVISALCGKENVCNISLNKLNDEKYLPELFGKMINVSGETPTKKCMNTDLVKSVVAGDWVTGREVYKKPQKFKPYAKHYLGMNTLPDIEDNTHGMWRRLHVIEFPRKFAEHEMDVELTEKLMAELSGIFNWALEGYKRLGGQKFIFSESPSMFRSKKQYQQQSNSVLDFIDRCLKDAAPEDSAAFKYLYDCYQGFCTTEGNKKCFPKKEFRAILENEGIEVTNSSKHSNQLRVFGVKYEVVYE
;
A
#
# COMPACT_ATOMS: atom_id res chain seq x y z
N ARG A 1 -10.23 -6.99 -19.58
CA ARG A 1 -11.65 -7.33 -19.64
C ARG A 1 -11.87 -8.81 -19.28
N TYR A 2 -11.14 -9.74 -19.91
CA TYR A 2 -11.34 -11.18 -19.72
C TYR A 2 -10.30 -11.78 -18.77
N LEU A 3 -10.78 -12.67 -17.88
CA LEU A 3 -9.97 -13.59 -17.09
C LEU A 3 -10.14 -15.00 -17.69
N THR A 4 -9.04 -15.69 -17.90
CA THR A 4 -9.07 -17.06 -18.39
C THR A 4 -9.05 -17.99 -17.19
N LEU A 5 -10.09 -18.79 -17.03
CA LEU A 5 -10.18 -19.89 -16.06
C LEU A 5 -10.09 -21.23 -16.79
N GLN A 6 -9.99 -22.34 -16.07
CA GLN A 6 -9.89 -23.67 -16.70
C GLN A 6 -11.14 -24.00 -17.52
N ASN A 7 -12.31 -23.61 -17.07
CA ASN A 7 -13.60 -23.91 -17.70
C ASN A 7 -14.15 -22.81 -18.61
N GLY A 8 -13.43 -21.67 -18.81
CA GLY A 8 -13.91 -20.63 -19.72
C GLY A 8 -13.23 -19.26 -19.56
N LEU A 9 -13.85 -18.27 -20.19
CA LEU A 9 -13.46 -16.86 -20.12
C LEU A 9 -14.49 -16.10 -19.29
N TYR A 10 -14.08 -15.56 -18.15
CA TYR A 10 -14.93 -14.69 -17.33
C TYR A 10 -14.82 -13.25 -17.79
N ASP A 11 -15.93 -12.65 -18.21
CA ASP A 11 -16.01 -11.24 -18.59
C ASP A 11 -16.27 -10.37 -17.36
N LEU A 12 -15.25 -9.62 -16.94
CA LEU A 12 -15.34 -8.71 -15.80
C LEU A 12 -16.37 -7.56 -16.00
N SER A 13 -16.79 -7.28 -17.22
CA SER A 13 -17.77 -6.21 -17.50
C SER A 13 -19.21 -6.71 -17.52
N GLN A 14 -19.43 -7.97 -17.86
CA GLN A 14 -20.74 -8.61 -17.87
C GLN A 14 -20.99 -9.48 -16.65
N HIS A 15 -19.92 -9.78 -15.89
CA HIS A 15 -19.94 -10.68 -14.75
C HIS A 15 -20.45 -12.09 -15.08
N ASP A 16 -20.05 -12.62 -16.24
CA ASP A 16 -20.50 -13.91 -16.75
C ASP A 16 -19.35 -14.73 -17.32
N LEU A 17 -19.50 -16.06 -17.29
CA LEU A 17 -18.57 -17.01 -17.86
C LEU A 17 -19.02 -17.40 -19.27
N THR A 18 -18.12 -17.27 -20.22
CA THR A 18 -18.31 -17.74 -21.58
C THR A 18 -17.33 -18.87 -21.93
N LYS A 19 -17.63 -19.64 -22.97
CA LYS A 19 -16.69 -20.66 -23.46
C LYS A 19 -15.39 -20.04 -23.94
N HIS A 20 -14.31 -20.80 -23.87
CA HIS A 20 -13.05 -20.41 -24.47
C HIS A 20 -13.24 -20.00 -25.95
N ASN A 21 -12.66 -18.86 -26.30
CA ASN A 21 -12.76 -18.30 -27.67
C ASN A 21 -11.36 -18.05 -28.22
N PRO A 22 -10.95 -18.76 -29.30
CA PRO A 22 -9.63 -18.57 -29.91
C PRO A 22 -9.39 -17.17 -30.45
N GLY A 23 -10.45 -16.39 -30.70
CA GLY A 23 -10.36 -14.99 -31.12
C GLY A 23 -9.98 -14.03 -29.99
N ILE A 24 -9.95 -14.47 -28.73
CA ILE A 24 -9.58 -13.68 -27.56
C ILE A 24 -8.23 -14.17 -27.04
N PHE A 25 -7.20 -13.38 -27.35
CA PHE A 25 -5.85 -13.67 -26.85
C PHE A 25 -5.70 -13.24 -25.39
N THR A 26 -5.33 -14.17 -24.53
CA THR A 26 -4.99 -13.90 -23.12
C THR A 26 -3.71 -14.63 -22.75
N THR A 27 -2.90 -14.01 -21.90
CA THR A 27 -1.62 -14.58 -21.42
C THR A 27 -1.68 -15.09 -19.99
N ASN A 28 -2.79 -14.82 -19.30
CA ASN A 28 -2.96 -15.18 -17.90
C ASN A 28 -4.03 -16.26 -17.77
N LEU A 29 -3.67 -17.39 -17.17
CA LEU A 29 -4.57 -18.47 -16.80
C LEU A 29 -4.70 -18.52 -15.27
N LEU A 30 -5.93 -18.51 -14.78
CA LEU A 30 -6.27 -18.84 -13.39
C LEU A 30 -6.50 -20.34 -13.31
N PRO A 31 -5.76 -21.09 -12.46
CA PRO A 31 -5.67 -22.55 -12.53
C PRO A 31 -6.80 -23.25 -11.77
N TYR A 32 -8.01 -22.74 -11.86
CA TYR A 32 -9.22 -23.31 -11.25
C TYR A 32 -10.45 -22.98 -12.11
N ASP A 33 -11.56 -23.67 -11.82
CA ASP A 33 -12.84 -23.45 -12.47
C ASP A 33 -13.62 -22.30 -11.81
N TYR A 34 -14.38 -21.57 -12.59
CA TYR A 34 -15.43 -20.72 -12.06
C TYR A 34 -16.66 -21.57 -11.73
N ASP A 35 -17.08 -21.54 -10.49
CA ASP A 35 -18.33 -22.09 -10.01
C ASP A 35 -19.08 -21.01 -9.22
N PRO A 36 -20.21 -20.49 -9.73
CA PRO A 36 -20.95 -19.42 -9.08
C PRO A 36 -21.54 -19.83 -7.71
N ALA A 37 -21.66 -21.13 -7.43
CA ALA A 37 -22.15 -21.65 -6.17
C ALA A 37 -21.02 -21.93 -5.15
N ALA A 38 -19.77 -21.84 -5.56
CA ALA A 38 -18.64 -22.10 -4.67
C ALA A 38 -18.56 -21.04 -3.56
N VAL A 39 -18.31 -21.51 -2.34
CA VAL A 39 -18.15 -20.71 -1.12
C VAL A 39 -16.76 -20.90 -0.53
N CYS A 40 -16.32 -19.99 0.35
CA CYS A 40 -14.99 -20.03 0.96
C CYS A 40 -15.06 -19.82 2.49
N PRO A 41 -15.74 -20.69 3.24
CA PRO A 41 -15.96 -20.48 4.68
C PRO A 41 -14.66 -20.46 5.48
N ARG A 42 -13.65 -21.26 5.12
CA ARG A 42 -12.36 -21.29 5.83
C ARG A 42 -11.54 -20.02 5.56
N TRP A 43 -11.62 -19.49 4.33
CA TRP A 43 -11.01 -18.19 3.98
C TRP A 43 -11.62 -17.04 4.77
N ILE A 44 -12.94 -16.97 4.86
CA ILE A 44 -13.65 -15.96 5.64
C ILE A 44 -13.25 -16.06 7.11
N LEU A 45 -13.23 -17.27 7.68
CA LEU A 45 -12.80 -17.50 9.05
C LEU A 45 -11.33 -17.07 9.27
N TYR A 46 -10.44 -17.41 8.33
CA TYR A 46 -9.04 -17.02 8.40
C TYR A 46 -8.89 -15.48 8.42
N LEU A 47 -9.62 -14.75 7.57
CA LEU A 47 -9.58 -13.29 7.56
C LEU A 47 -10.12 -12.69 8.87
N ASP A 48 -11.20 -13.26 9.40
CA ASP A 48 -11.76 -12.89 10.70
C ASP A 48 -10.76 -13.10 11.84
N GLU A 49 -10.07 -14.24 11.82
CA GLU A 49 -9.01 -14.55 12.77
C GLU A 49 -7.83 -13.57 12.68
N VAL A 50 -7.25 -13.35 11.51
CA VAL A 50 -6.02 -12.55 11.36
C VAL A 50 -6.24 -11.05 11.51
N PHE A 51 -7.45 -10.55 11.22
CA PHE A 51 -7.82 -9.13 11.36
C PHE A 51 -8.67 -8.86 12.60
N GLU A 52 -8.78 -9.84 13.53
CA GLU A 52 -9.51 -9.68 14.80
C GLU A 52 -10.93 -9.13 14.60
N SER A 53 -11.63 -9.65 13.59
CA SER A 53 -13.00 -9.27 13.20
C SER A 53 -13.14 -7.79 12.76
N ASP A 54 -12.06 -7.12 12.31
CA ASP A 54 -12.14 -5.80 11.69
C ASP A 54 -12.80 -5.91 10.29
N ALA A 55 -14.12 -5.84 10.26
CA ALA A 55 -14.92 -5.99 9.05
C ALA A 55 -14.59 -4.96 7.96
N GLU A 56 -14.15 -3.77 8.35
CA GLU A 56 -13.78 -2.71 7.39
C GLU A 56 -12.44 -3.03 6.73
N THR A 57 -11.45 -3.52 7.50
CA THR A 57 -10.19 -4.01 6.93
C THR A 57 -10.42 -5.23 6.03
N ILE A 58 -11.29 -6.19 6.42
CA ILE A 58 -11.66 -7.33 5.58
C ILE A 58 -12.34 -6.86 4.28
N THR A 59 -13.18 -5.85 4.35
CA THR A 59 -13.81 -5.23 3.17
C THR A 59 -12.77 -4.62 2.23
N PHE A 60 -11.79 -3.90 2.77
CA PHE A 60 -10.68 -3.36 2.00
C PHE A 60 -9.84 -4.47 1.33
N VAL A 61 -9.52 -5.54 2.06
CA VAL A 61 -8.77 -6.69 1.55
C VAL A 61 -9.53 -7.37 0.41
N GLN A 62 -10.86 -7.51 0.53
CA GLN A 62 -11.70 -8.03 -0.54
C GLN A 62 -11.61 -7.17 -1.82
N GLU A 63 -11.58 -5.86 -1.67
CA GLU A 63 -11.39 -4.93 -2.79
C GLU A 63 -9.99 -5.04 -3.40
N ALA A 64 -8.95 -5.17 -2.56
CA ALA A 64 -7.57 -5.32 -3.01
C ALA A 64 -7.37 -6.61 -3.79
N ASP A 65 -7.90 -7.74 -3.31
CA ASP A 65 -7.82 -9.03 -3.98
C ASP A 65 -8.61 -9.02 -5.31
N GLY A 66 -9.80 -8.41 -5.32
CA GLY A 66 -10.55 -8.18 -6.55
C GLY A 66 -9.83 -7.27 -7.55
N TYR A 67 -9.12 -6.25 -7.05
CA TYR A 67 -8.34 -5.34 -7.88
C TYR A 67 -7.19 -6.05 -8.63
N ALA A 68 -6.66 -7.14 -8.08
CA ALA A 68 -5.65 -7.96 -8.74
C ALA A 68 -6.10 -8.49 -10.13
N PHE A 69 -7.40 -8.67 -10.34
CA PHE A 69 -7.95 -9.11 -11.62
C PHE A 69 -7.97 -8.03 -12.71
N HIS A 70 -7.81 -6.76 -12.33
CA HIS A 70 -7.87 -5.66 -13.30
C HIS A 70 -6.56 -5.51 -14.08
N LYS A 71 -6.60 -5.69 -15.41
CA LYS A 71 -5.41 -5.66 -16.28
C LYS A 71 -4.97 -4.25 -16.70
N SER A 72 -5.21 -3.26 -15.85
CA SER A 72 -4.66 -1.88 -15.93
C SER A 72 -4.57 -1.29 -14.53
N ILE A 73 -4.10 -0.07 -14.41
CA ILE A 73 -3.95 0.63 -13.13
C ILE A 73 -4.84 1.89 -13.10
N PRO A 74 -6.16 1.76 -12.91
CA PRO A 74 -7.04 2.92 -12.71
C PRO A 74 -6.72 3.69 -11.43
N LYS A 75 -6.17 3.01 -10.42
CA LYS A 75 -5.69 3.61 -9.18
C LYS A 75 -4.28 3.10 -8.87
N ALA A 76 -3.32 4.00 -8.78
CA ALA A 76 -1.97 3.65 -8.35
C ALA A 76 -1.97 3.30 -6.85
N VAL A 77 -1.68 2.05 -6.50
CA VAL A 77 -1.70 1.54 -5.12
C VAL A 77 -0.54 0.60 -4.85
N LEU A 78 -0.09 0.61 -3.59
CA LEU A 78 0.98 -0.22 -3.06
C LEU A 78 0.50 -0.74 -1.69
N PHE A 79 0.37 -2.04 -1.54
CA PHE A 79 -0.09 -2.67 -0.31
C PHE A 79 1.11 -3.15 0.52
N PHE A 80 1.28 -2.58 1.71
CA PHE A 80 2.22 -3.05 2.72
C PHE A 80 1.50 -3.94 3.72
N LEU A 81 1.93 -5.19 3.81
CA LEU A 81 1.41 -6.19 4.73
C LEU A 81 2.35 -6.24 5.94
N ILE A 82 1.92 -5.67 7.07
CA ILE A 82 2.77 -5.44 8.23
C ILE A 82 2.43 -6.38 9.36
N GLY A 83 3.47 -6.82 10.04
CA GLY A 83 3.39 -7.55 11.32
C GLY A 83 4.55 -8.52 11.49
N ASP A 84 4.68 -9.10 12.66
CA ASP A 84 5.77 -10.00 13.06
C ASP A 84 5.74 -11.36 12.30
N GLY A 85 6.66 -12.27 12.60
CA GLY A 85 6.59 -13.65 12.13
C GLY A 85 5.45 -14.44 12.77
N GLY A 86 4.89 -15.43 12.04
CA GLY A 86 3.87 -16.34 12.58
C GLY A 86 2.46 -15.78 12.74
N ILE A 87 2.11 -14.72 12.00
CA ILE A 87 0.82 -14.02 12.08
C ILE A 87 -0.09 -14.23 10.86
N GLY A 88 0.24 -15.20 10.00
CA GLY A 88 -0.58 -15.51 8.82
C GLY A 88 -0.19 -14.80 7.52
N LYS A 89 0.66 -13.76 7.51
CA LYS A 89 1.03 -13.03 6.26
C LYS A 89 1.44 -13.94 5.10
N SER A 90 2.26 -14.96 5.35
CA SER A 90 2.72 -15.89 4.31
C SER A 90 1.56 -16.67 3.71
N VAL A 91 0.63 -17.14 4.55
CA VAL A 91 -0.59 -17.82 4.11
C VAL A 91 -1.43 -16.91 3.21
N PHE A 92 -1.61 -15.65 3.60
CA PHE A 92 -2.31 -14.66 2.77
C PHE A 92 -1.64 -14.49 1.40
N ILE A 93 -0.31 -14.31 1.37
CA ILE A 93 0.47 -14.16 0.14
C ILE A 93 0.38 -15.42 -0.74
N ASP A 94 0.39 -16.61 -0.15
CA ASP A 94 0.26 -17.87 -0.88
C ASP A 94 -1.13 -18.00 -1.51
N VAL A 95 -2.19 -17.65 -0.78
CA VAL A 95 -3.57 -17.71 -1.29
C VAL A 95 -3.79 -16.70 -2.42
N ILE A 96 -3.39 -15.44 -2.28
CA ILE A 96 -3.54 -14.44 -3.35
C ILE A 96 -2.68 -14.80 -4.58
N SER A 97 -1.52 -15.43 -4.37
CA SER A 97 -0.67 -15.94 -5.45
C SER A 97 -1.34 -17.08 -6.21
N ALA A 98 -1.97 -18.01 -5.49
CA ALA A 98 -2.73 -19.10 -6.10
C ALA A 98 -4.00 -18.60 -6.80
N LEU A 99 -4.70 -17.63 -6.20
CA LEU A 99 -5.86 -16.97 -6.76
C LEU A 99 -5.56 -16.30 -8.11
N CYS A 100 -4.42 -15.65 -8.23
CA CYS A 100 -3.96 -15.06 -9.49
C CYS A 100 -3.32 -16.08 -10.44
N GLY A 101 -2.99 -17.30 -9.96
CA GLY A 101 -2.20 -18.30 -10.68
C GLY A 101 -0.70 -17.99 -10.63
N LYS A 102 0.09 -18.93 -10.13
CA LYS A 102 1.54 -18.76 -9.85
C LYS A 102 2.34 -18.21 -11.04
N GLU A 103 1.99 -18.59 -12.26
CA GLU A 103 2.64 -18.11 -13.49
C GLU A 103 2.39 -16.61 -13.75
N ASN A 104 1.34 -16.05 -13.14
CA ASN A 104 0.96 -14.65 -13.28
C ASN A 104 1.51 -13.78 -12.14
N VAL A 105 2.37 -14.34 -11.29
CA VAL A 105 2.97 -13.70 -10.13
C VAL A 105 4.45 -13.45 -10.38
N CYS A 106 5.00 -12.36 -9.86
CA CYS A 106 6.43 -12.15 -9.73
C CYS A 106 6.80 -11.83 -8.27
N ASN A 107 8.09 -11.95 -7.95
CA ASN A 107 8.60 -11.83 -6.58
C ASN A 107 9.71 -10.79 -6.50
N ILE A 108 9.36 -9.53 -6.76
CA ILE A 108 10.30 -8.41 -6.76
C ILE A 108 10.15 -7.65 -5.45
N SER A 109 11.18 -7.63 -4.62
CA SER A 109 11.18 -6.84 -3.39
C SER A 109 11.16 -5.34 -3.68
N LEU A 110 10.68 -4.54 -2.72
CA LEU A 110 10.57 -3.09 -2.84
C LEU A 110 11.87 -2.42 -3.32
N ASN A 111 13.02 -2.82 -2.78
CA ASN A 111 14.32 -2.28 -3.19
C ASN A 111 14.69 -2.62 -4.65
N LYS A 112 14.28 -3.79 -5.13
CA LYS A 112 14.53 -4.22 -6.51
C LYS A 112 13.57 -3.56 -7.51
N LEU A 113 12.39 -3.12 -7.09
CA LEU A 113 11.48 -2.34 -7.94
C LEU A 113 12.11 -1.02 -8.44
N ASN A 114 13.15 -0.57 -7.78
CA ASN A 114 13.92 0.62 -8.15
C ASN A 114 15.15 0.32 -9.06
N ASP A 115 15.28 -0.89 -9.53
CA ASP A 115 16.38 -1.31 -10.45
C ASP A 115 15.78 -1.82 -11.77
N GLU A 116 16.09 -1.14 -12.86
CA GLU A 116 15.63 -1.46 -14.22
C GLU A 116 15.88 -2.92 -14.64
N LYS A 117 16.86 -3.60 -14.00
CA LYS A 117 17.18 -4.99 -14.29
C LYS A 117 16.08 -5.97 -13.90
N TYR A 118 15.30 -5.64 -12.87
CA TYR A 118 14.22 -6.51 -12.38
C TYR A 118 12.85 -6.18 -12.99
N LEU A 119 12.69 -4.99 -13.60
CA LEU A 119 11.42 -4.58 -14.17
C LEU A 119 10.87 -5.52 -15.26
N PRO A 120 11.69 -6.17 -16.11
CA PRO A 120 11.17 -7.13 -17.10
C PRO A 120 10.35 -8.26 -16.49
N GLU A 121 10.61 -8.66 -15.24
CA GLU A 121 9.85 -9.68 -14.54
C GLU A 121 8.37 -9.27 -14.30
N LEU A 122 8.05 -7.96 -14.32
CA LEU A 122 6.68 -7.45 -14.20
C LEU A 122 5.88 -7.61 -15.49
N PHE A 123 6.53 -7.89 -16.62
CA PHE A 123 5.84 -7.93 -17.90
C PHE A 123 4.79 -9.03 -17.92
N GLY A 124 3.52 -8.65 -18.14
CA GLY A 124 2.40 -9.59 -18.19
C GLY A 124 1.95 -10.17 -16.85
N LYS A 125 2.51 -9.72 -15.72
CA LYS A 125 2.14 -10.21 -14.38
C LYS A 125 0.93 -9.48 -13.82
N MET A 126 0.09 -10.21 -13.08
CA MET A 126 -1.10 -9.70 -12.41
C MET A 126 -0.77 -9.09 -11.06
N ILE A 127 0.09 -9.76 -10.29
CA ILE A 127 0.56 -9.29 -8.98
C ILE A 127 2.08 -9.46 -8.85
N ASN A 128 2.64 -8.61 -8.01
CA ASN A 128 3.99 -8.73 -7.48
C ASN A 128 3.89 -8.93 -5.97
N VAL A 129 4.42 -10.00 -5.45
CA VAL A 129 4.44 -10.31 -4.02
C VAL A 129 5.87 -10.38 -3.51
N SER A 130 6.09 -9.97 -2.26
CA SER A 130 7.37 -10.13 -1.58
C SER A 130 7.09 -10.46 -0.12
N GLY A 131 7.62 -11.59 0.37
CA GLY A 131 7.40 -12.05 1.74
C GLY A 131 8.23 -11.29 2.79
N GLU A 132 9.43 -10.85 2.44
CA GLU A 132 10.30 -10.07 3.32
C GLU A 132 11.03 -8.98 2.52
N THR A 133 10.88 -7.75 2.97
CA THR A 133 11.62 -6.62 2.43
C THR A 133 12.61 -6.12 3.49
N PRO A 134 13.93 -6.12 3.22
CA PRO A 134 14.90 -5.56 4.16
C PRO A 134 14.62 -4.08 4.40
N THR A 135 14.46 -3.70 5.65
CA THR A 135 13.98 -2.38 6.10
C THR A 135 15.05 -1.29 6.13
N LYS A 136 16.31 -1.60 5.89
CA LYS A 136 17.45 -0.69 6.13
C LYS A 136 17.89 0.20 4.96
N LYS A 137 17.15 0.27 3.86
CA LYS A 137 17.51 1.17 2.75
C LYS A 137 16.40 2.17 2.49
N CYS A 138 16.78 3.42 2.50
CA CYS A 138 16.02 4.53 1.98
C CYS A 138 15.54 4.24 0.56
N MET A 139 14.26 4.41 0.33
CA MET A 139 13.61 4.09 -0.93
C MET A 139 13.71 5.29 -1.88
N ASN A 140 14.45 5.15 -2.98
CA ASN A 140 14.22 6.06 -4.11
C ASN A 140 12.85 5.76 -4.70
N THR A 141 11.95 6.73 -4.72
CA THR A 141 10.54 6.51 -4.98
C THR A 141 10.12 6.79 -6.42
N ASP A 142 10.96 7.42 -7.24
CA ASP A 142 10.51 7.89 -8.56
C ASP A 142 10.19 6.74 -9.52
N LEU A 143 11.07 5.75 -9.61
CA LEU A 143 10.81 4.57 -10.43
C LEU A 143 9.67 3.72 -9.87
N VAL A 144 9.62 3.56 -8.54
CA VAL A 144 8.51 2.86 -7.86
C VAL A 144 7.17 3.54 -8.13
N LYS A 145 7.11 4.88 -8.08
CA LYS A 145 5.88 5.63 -8.41
C LYS A 145 5.42 5.37 -9.83
N SER A 146 6.35 5.34 -10.78
CA SER A 146 6.05 5.08 -12.20
C SER A 146 5.56 3.65 -12.42
N VAL A 147 6.23 2.67 -11.78
CA VAL A 147 5.81 1.25 -11.83
C VAL A 147 4.41 1.07 -11.25
N VAL A 148 4.17 1.61 -10.05
CA VAL A 148 2.89 1.49 -9.34
C VAL A 148 1.76 2.25 -10.05
N ALA A 149 2.08 3.31 -10.82
CA ALA A 149 1.11 4.04 -11.64
C ALA A 149 0.80 3.35 -12.98
N GLY A 150 1.55 2.31 -13.35
CA GLY A 150 1.40 1.67 -14.66
C GLY A 150 1.89 2.56 -15.81
N ASP A 151 2.84 3.45 -15.55
CA ASP A 151 3.47 4.28 -16.57
C ASP A 151 4.38 3.44 -17.47
N TRP A 152 4.79 4.02 -18.62
CA TRP A 152 5.78 3.38 -19.45
C TRP A 152 7.12 3.28 -18.73
N VAL A 153 7.59 2.05 -18.53
CA VAL A 153 8.91 1.78 -17.96
C VAL A 153 9.79 1.07 -18.97
N THR A 154 11.08 1.25 -18.83
CA THR A 154 12.08 0.52 -19.62
C THR A 154 12.83 -0.40 -18.67
N GLY A 155 12.78 -1.69 -18.95
CA GLY A 155 13.57 -2.68 -18.22
C GLY A 155 14.59 -3.35 -19.15
N ARG A 156 15.68 -3.82 -18.60
CA ARG A 156 16.74 -4.49 -19.37
C ARG A 156 17.29 -5.68 -18.60
N GLU A 157 17.00 -6.88 -19.07
CA GLU A 157 17.74 -8.06 -18.64
C GLU A 157 19.20 -8.00 -19.07
N VAL A 158 20.08 -8.62 -18.28
CA VAL A 158 21.51 -8.68 -18.59
C VAL A 158 21.71 -9.35 -19.96
N TYR A 159 22.51 -8.72 -20.82
CA TYR A 159 22.79 -9.13 -22.22
C TYR A 159 21.58 -9.12 -23.18
N LYS A 160 20.43 -8.59 -22.81
CA LYS A 160 19.28 -8.43 -23.73
C LYS A 160 19.07 -6.96 -24.11
N LYS A 161 18.29 -6.75 -25.18
CA LYS A 161 17.86 -5.39 -25.60
C LYS A 161 16.88 -4.83 -24.57
N PRO A 162 16.90 -3.51 -24.31
CA PRO A 162 15.91 -2.88 -23.46
C PRO A 162 14.49 -3.14 -23.98
N GLN A 163 13.58 -3.46 -23.05
CA GLN A 163 12.17 -3.66 -23.34
C GLN A 163 11.34 -2.53 -22.68
N LYS A 164 10.50 -1.87 -23.50
CA LYS A 164 9.58 -0.84 -23.00
C LYS A 164 8.17 -1.42 -22.90
N PHE A 165 7.55 -1.29 -21.73
CA PHE A 165 6.21 -1.82 -21.47
C PHE A 165 5.48 -1.02 -20.39
N LYS A 166 4.18 -1.27 -20.23
CA LYS A 166 3.38 -0.78 -19.10
C LYS A 166 3.13 -1.92 -18.13
N PRO A 167 3.65 -1.87 -16.89
CA PRO A 167 3.29 -2.84 -15.86
C PRO A 167 1.84 -2.62 -15.43
N TYR A 168 1.15 -3.70 -15.07
CA TYR A 168 -0.18 -3.62 -14.45
C TYR A 168 -0.29 -4.48 -13.17
N ALA A 169 0.81 -5.06 -12.74
CA ALA A 169 0.88 -5.82 -11.51
C ALA A 169 0.50 -4.97 -10.29
N LYS A 170 -0.30 -5.52 -9.37
CA LYS A 170 -0.55 -4.94 -8.05
C LYS A 170 0.50 -5.47 -7.09
N HIS A 171 1.00 -4.61 -6.21
CA HIS A 171 2.14 -4.91 -5.38
C HIS A 171 1.71 -5.18 -3.94
N TYR A 172 1.90 -6.42 -3.47
CA TYR A 172 1.67 -6.87 -2.10
C TYR A 172 3.02 -7.17 -1.45
N LEU A 173 3.47 -6.30 -0.56
CA LEU A 173 4.81 -6.37 0.01
C LEU A 173 4.73 -6.65 1.50
N GLY A 174 5.08 -7.87 1.88
CA GLY A 174 5.19 -8.29 3.27
C GLY A 174 6.45 -7.73 3.92
N MET A 175 6.33 -7.28 5.17
CA MET A 175 7.45 -6.78 5.94
C MET A 175 7.13 -6.84 7.44
N ASN A 176 8.16 -6.90 8.27
CA ASN A 176 7.99 -6.88 9.72
C ASN A 176 8.01 -5.46 10.26
N THR A 177 8.80 -4.59 9.65
CA THR A 177 8.87 -3.16 10.00
C THR A 177 8.77 -2.33 8.72
N LEU A 178 8.17 -1.16 8.83
CA LEU A 178 8.00 -0.25 7.69
C LEU A 178 9.37 0.34 7.27
N PRO A 179 9.65 0.46 5.96
CA PRO A 179 10.91 1.01 5.47
C PRO A 179 10.95 2.53 5.67
N ASP A 180 12.15 3.09 5.80
CA ASP A 180 12.32 4.54 5.75
C ASP A 180 12.01 5.06 4.34
N ILE A 181 11.01 5.95 4.22
CA ILE A 181 10.64 6.61 2.97
C ILE A 181 11.23 8.02 2.97
N GLU A 182 12.23 8.27 2.11
CA GLU A 182 12.78 9.64 1.95
C GLU A 182 11.79 10.61 1.31
N ASP A 183 10.91 10.09 0.49
CA ASP A 183 9.93 10.88 -0.24
C ASP A 183 8.67 11.11 0.59
N ASN A 184 8.66 12.19 1.31
CA ASN A 184 7.53 12.63 2.12
C ASN A 184 6.47 13.40 1.32
N THR A 185 6.47 13.30 -0.03
CA THR A 185 5.46 13.97 -0.84
C THR A 185 4.10 13.26 -0.73
N HIS A 186 3.03 14.04 -0.79
CA HIS A 186 1.67 13.54 -0.90
C HIS A 186 1.51 12.51 -2.05
N GLY A 187 2.36 12.62 -3.08
CA GLY A 187 2.39 11.70 -4.22
C GLY A 187 2.69 10.25 -3.85
N MET A 188 3.58 9.99 -2.88
CA MET A 188 3.88 8.65 -2.40
C MET A 188 2.79 8.15 -1.45
N TRP A 189 2.45 8.95 -0.46
CA TRP A 189 1.54 8.56 0.61
C TRP A 189 0.13 8.21 0.13
N ARG A 190 -0.40 8.90 -0.90
CA ARG A 190 -1.71 8.58 -1.48
C ARG A 190 -1.78 7.22 -2.18
N ARG A 191 -0.61 6.63 -2.50
CA ARG A 191 -0.52 5.30 -3.14
C ARG A 191 -0.37 4.18 -2.14
N LEU A 192 0.07 4.50 -0.93
CA LEU A 192 0.40 3.53 0.09
C LEU A 192 -0.82 3.18 0.93
N HIS A 193 -1.07 1.88 1.07
CA HIS A 193 -2.03 1.30 1.99
C HIS A 193 -1.31 0.34 2.93
N VAL A 194 -1.43 0.58 4.23
CA VAL A 194 -0.82 -0.23 5.29
C VAL A 194 -1.89 -1.17 5.83
N ILE A 195 -1.67 -2.48 5.66
CA ILE A 195 -2.55 -3.55 6.15
C ILE A 195 -1.80 -4.25 7.27
N GLU A 196 -2.21 -4.01 8.50
CA GLU A 196 -1.63 -4.66 9.67
C GLU A 196 -2.30 -6.00 9.92
N PHE A 197 -1.47 -6.98 10.31
CA PHE A 197 -1.90 -8.27 10.79
C PHE A 197 -1.70 -8.28 12.32
N PRO A 198 -2.71 -7.91 13.10
CA PRO A 198 -2.54 -7.66 14.53
C PRO A 198 -2.40 -8.93 15.35
N ARG A 199 -3.04 -10.04 14.93
CA ARG A 199 -3.12 -11.27 15.73
C ARG A 199 -1.82 -12.07 15.68
N LYS A 200 -1.33 -12.44 16.85
CA LYS A 200 -0.28 -13.44 17.01
C LYS A 200 -0.92 -14.77 17.37
N PHE A 201 -0.56 -15.82 16.63
CA PHE A 201 -1.02 -17.18 16.91
C PHE A 201 -0.03 -17.89 17.82
N ALA A 202 -0.53 -18.54 18.87
CA ALA A 202 0.27 -19.45 19.67
C ALA A 202 0.56 -20.73 18.84
N GLU A 203 1.65 -21.41 19.14
CA GLU A 203 2.08 -22.59 18.37
C GLU A 203 1.00 -23.68 18.26
N HIS A 204 0.21 -23.87 19.33
CA HIS A 204 -0.89 -24.85 19.34
C HIS A 204 -2.14 -24.42 18.57
N GLU A 205 -2.27 -23.15 18.17
CA GLU A 205 -3.36 -22.63 17.33
C GLU A 205 -3.03 -22.75 15.84
N MET A 206 -1.77 -23.05 15.50
CA MET A 206 -1.33 -23.10 14.11
C MET A 206 -1.87 -24.38 13.42
N ASP A 207 -2.72 -24.18 12.42
CA ASP A 207 -3.21 -25.24 11.53
C ASP A 207 -2.19 -25.48 10.41
N VAL A 208 -1.42 -26.56 10.50
CA VAL A 208 -0.39 -26.92 9.49
C VAL A 208 -0.98 -27.22 8.11
N GLU A 209 -2.25 -27.59 8.04
CA GLU A 209 -2.97 -27.87 6.80
C GLU A 209 -3.75 -26.66 6.27
N LEU A 210 -3.64 -25.49 6.95
CA LEU A 210 -4.44 -24.31 6.61
C LEU A 210 -4.31 -23.92 5.14
N THR A 211 -3.08 -23.87 4.64
CA THR A 211 -2.82 -23.48 3.24
C THR A 211 -3.51 -24.44 2.27
N GLU A 212 -3.45 -25.75 2.51
CA GLU A 212 -4.11 -26.74 1.65
C GLU A 212 -5.64 -26.60 1.69
N LYS A 213 -6.22 -26.40 2.87
CA LYS A 213 -7.66 -26.14 3.03
C LYS A 213 -8.11 -24.90 2.27
N LEU A 214 -7.33 -23.81 2.33
CA LEU A 214 -7.61 -22.58 1.60
C LEU A 214 -7.45 -22.75 0.07
N MET A 215 -6.44 -23.51 -0.38
CA MET A 215 -6.28 -23.82 -1.80
C MET A 215 -7.46 -24.61 -2.38
N ALA A 216 -8.11 -25.44 -1.57
CA ALA A 216 -9.32 -26.15 -1.99
C ALA A 216 -10.54 -25.23 -2.18
N GLU A 217 -10.52 -24.03 -1.60
CA GLU A 217 -11.61 -23.05 -1.70
C GLU A 217 -11.39 -21.99 -2.81
N LEU A 218 -10.39 -22.12 -3.68
CA LEU A 218 -10.01 -21.07 -4.65
C LEU A 218 -11.17 -20.57 -5.52
N SER A 219 -12.09 -21.43 -5.97
CA SER A 219 -13.28 -21.01 -6.72
C SER A 219 -14.21 -20.12 -5.87
N GLY A 220 -14.37 -20.42 -4.59
CA GLY A 220 -15.14 -19.61 -3.65
C GLY A 220 -14.43 -18.29 -3.31
N ILE A 221 -13.11 -18.32 -3.11
CA ILE A 221 -12.28 -17.12 -2.88
C ILE A 221 -12.34 -16.21 -4.11
N PHE A 222 -12.37 -16.79 -5.31
CA PHE A 222 -12.57 -16.01 -6.55
C PHE A 222 -13.92 -15.28 -6.55
N ASN A 223 -15.01 -15.97 -6.20
CA ASN A 223 -16.33 -15.33 -6.07
C ASN A 223 -16.31 -14.20 -5.04
N TRP A 224 -15.70 -14.44 -3.88
CA TRP A 224 -15.56 -13.45 -2.83
C TRP A 224 -14.76 -12.21 -3.29
N ALA A 225 -13.64 -12.42 -3.98
CA ALA A 225 -12.82 -11.34 -4.55
C ALA A 225 -13.55 -10.59 -5.68
N LEU A 226 -14.36 -11.29 -6.50
CA LEU A 226 -15.21 -10.65 -7.52
C LEU A 226 -16.22 -9.66 -6.92
N GLU A 227 -16.80 -9.96 -5.77
CA GLU A 227 -17.69 -9.00 -5.08
C GLU A 227 -16.94 -7.74 -4.66
N GLY A 228 -15.69 -7.89 -4.17
CA GLY A 228 -14.79 -6.75 -3.91
C GLY A 228 -14.49 -5.95 -5.17
N TYR A 229 -14.21 -6.63 -6.28
CA TYR A 229 -13.98 -5.98 -7.58
C TYR A 229 -15.19 -5.18 -8.06
N LYS A 230 -16.40 -5.75 -7.96
CA LYS A 230 -17.65 -5.07 -8.34
C LYS A 230 -17.88 -3.81 -7.52
N ARG A 231 -17.72 -3.92 -6.20
CA ARG A 231 -17.85 -2.80 -5.26
C ARG A 231 -16.85 -1.69 -5.60
N LEU A 232 -15.56 -2.05 -5.76
CA LEU A 232 -14.49 -1.11 -6.10
C LEU A 232 -14.74 -0.42 -7.44
N GLY A 233 -15.24 -1.14 -8.45
CA GLY A 233 -15.64 -0.56 -9.73
C GLY A 233 -16.78 0.45 -9.60
N GLY A 234 -17.80 0.14 -8.80
CA GLY A 234 -18.91 1.04 -8.45
C GLY A 234 -18.44 2.31 -7.74
N GLN A 235 -17.38 2.23 -6.95
CA GLN A 235 -16.75 3.34 -6.24
C GLN A 235 -15.68 4.08 -7.07
N LYS A 236 -15.61 3.87 -8.40
CA LYS A 236 -14.61 4.48 -9.29
C LYS A 236 -13.18 4.23 -8.82
N PHE A 237 -12.90 3.04 -8.33
CA PHE A 237 -11.61 2.60 -7.78
C PHE A 237 -11.11 3.42 -6.58
N ILE A 238 -12.04 3.90 -5.76
CA ILE A 238 -11.74 4.46 -4.43
C ILE A 238 -11.89 3.34 -3.41
N PHE A 239 -10.81 2.97 -2.75
CA PHE A 239 -10.79 1.90 -1.76
C PHE A 239 -11.49 2.31 -0.45
N SER A 240 -12.15 1.35 0.19
CA SER A 240 -12.82 1.50 1.50
C SER A 240 -11.80 1.34 2.64
N GLU A 241 -10.93 2.35 2.85
CA GLU A 241 -9.94 2.29 3.95
C GLU A 241 -10.63 2.29 5.32
N SER A 242 -10.22 1.35 6.20
CA SER A 242 -10.71 1.29 7.58
C SER A 242 -10.05 2.35 8.47
N PRO A 243 -10.68 2.73 9.61
CA PRO A 243 -10.06 3.62 10.59
C PRO A 243 -8.74 3.10 11.16
N SER A 244 -8.60 1.77 11.30
CA SER A 244 -7.33 1.14 11.72
C SER A 244 -6.23 1.38 10.70
N MET A 245 -6.48 1.13 9.41
CA MET A 245 -5.53 1.39 8.33
C MET A 245 -5.15 2.87 8.24
N PHE A 246 -6.13 3.77 8.41
CA PHE A 246 -5.86 5.20 8.42
C PHE A 246 -4.93 5.60 9.59
N ARG A 247 -5.17 5.07 10.80
CA ARG A 247 -4.29 5.31 11.97
C ARG A 247 -2.88 4.79 11.71
N SER A 248 -2.72 3.55 11.22
CA SER A 248 -1.43 2.95 10.93
C SER A 248 -0.65 3.73 9.89
N LYS A 249 -1.32 4.18 8.84
CA LYS A 249 -0.72 5.04 7.81
C LYS A 249 -0.29 6.39 8.37
N LYS A 250 -1.13 7.04 9.19
CA LYS A 250 -0.81 8.31 9.85
C LYS A 250 0.40 8.15 10.78
N GLN A 251 0.41 7.12 11.60
CA GLN A 251 1.54 6.80 12.47
C GLN A 251 2.84 6.59 11.69
N TYR A 252 2.77 5.88 10.58
CA TYR A 252 3.92 5.68 9.71
C TYR A 252 4.43 7.00 9.11
N GLN A 253 3.53 7.87 8.65
CA GLN A 253 3.90 9.20 8.17
C GLN A 253 4.66 10.00 9.23
N GLN A 254 4.17 10.01 10.46
CA GLN A 254 4.80 10.69 11.59
C GLN A 254 6.18 10.10 11.91
N GLN A 255 6.33 8.78 11.92
CA GLN A 255 7.62 8.11 12.17
C GLN A 255 8.64 8.39 11.06
N SER A 256 8.18 8.50 9.80
CA SER A 256 9.03 8.75 8.64
C SER A 256 9.37 10.23 8.43
N ASN A 257 8.65 11.15 9.08
CA ASN A 257 8.81 12.58 8.88
C ASN A 257 8.83 13.33 10.22
N SER A 258 10.02 13.75 10.64
CA SER A 258 10.20 14.46 11.89
C SER A 258 9.42 15.79 12.00
N VAL A 259 9.06 16.42 10.87
CA VAL A 259 8.22 17.63 10.89
C VAL A 259 6.76 17.28 11.21
N LEU A 260 6.23 16.20 10.63
CA LEU A 260 4.87 15.76 10.92
C LEU A 260 4.74 15.30 12.38
N ASP A 261 5.76 14.60 12.88
CA ASP A 261 5.82 14.20 14.28
C ASP A 261 5.91 15.41 15.22
N PHE A 262 6.69 16.42 14.85
CA PHE A 262 6.76 17.69 15.58
C PHE A 262 5.41 18.43 15.57
N ILE A 263 4.72 18.48 14.42
CA ILE A 263 3.39 19.09 14.32
C ILE A 263 2.42 18.38 15.26
N ASP A 264 2.33 17.07 15.20
CA ASP A 264 1.36 16.28 15.99
C ASP A 264 1.62 16.37 17.50
N ARG A 265 2.89 16.32 17.91
CA ARG A 265 3.26 16.28 19.34
C ARG A 265 3.46 17.64 19.98
N CYS A 266 3.94 18.64 19.23
CA CYS A 266 4.39 19.92 19.78
C CYS A 266 3.58 21.12 19.35
N LEU A 267 2.74 21.01 18.31
CA LEU A 267 1.88 22.12 17.90
C LEU A 267 0.43 21.84 18.32
N LYS A 268 -0.21 22.88 18.84
CA LYS A 268 -1.63 22.91 19.17
C LYS A 268 -2.33 23.95 18.34
N ASP A 269 -3.59 23.72 18.01
CA ASP A 269 -4.45 24.68 17.36
C ASP A 269 -4.56 25.96 18.22
N ALA A 270 -4.51 27.08 17.58
CA ALA A 270 -4.66 28.40 18.18
C ALA A 270 -5.60 29.26 17.35
N ALA A 271 -5.98 30.44 17.87
CA ALA A 271 -6.81 31.34 17.09
C ALA A 271 -6.11 31.75 15.78
N PRO A 272 -6.86 31.98 14.69
CA PRO A 272 -6.27 32.31 13.39
C PRO A 272 -5.35 33.56 13.42
N GLU A 273 -5.59 34.49 14.35
CA GLU A 273 -4.78 35.66 14.57
C GLU A 273 -3.52 35.40 15.41
N ASP A 274 -3.47 34.32 16.16
CA ASP A 274 -2.28 33.89 16.91
C ASP A 274 -1.17 33.48 15.97
N SER A 275 0.05 33.89 16.24
CA SER A 275 1.17 33.52 15.38
C SER A 275 2.50 33.46 16.14
N ALA A 276 3.34 32.50 15.74
CA ALA A 276 4.73 32.39 16.20
C ALA A 276 5.70 32.85 15.12
N ALA A 277 6.86 33.38 15.51
CA ALA A 277 7.93 33.66 14.55
C ALA A 277 8.42 32.35 13.92
N PHE A 278 8.50 32.29 12.60
CA PHE A 278 8.96 31.05 11.89
C PHE A 278 10.34 30.60 12.35
N LYS A 279 11.26 31.58 12.60
CA LYS A 279 12.60 31.27 13.13
C LYS A 279 12.50 30.55 14.49
N TYR A 280 11.72 31.08 15.41
CA TYR A 280 11.52 30.46 16.73
C TYR A 280 10.97 29.05 16.63
N LEU A 281 9.93 28.85 15.81
CA LEU A 281 9.34 27.53 15.62
C LEU A 281 10.32 26.55 14.99
N TYR A 282 11.16 26.99 14.06
CA TYR A 282 12.21 26.16 13.47
C TYR A 282 13.30 25.80 14.50
N ASP A 283 13.70 26.71 15.37
CA ASP A 283 14.68 26.47 16.44
C ASP A 283 14.11 25.43 17.44
N CYS A 284 12.81 25.50 17.78
CA CYS A 284 12.11 24.50 18.57
C CYS A 284 12.10 23.12 17.88
N TYR A 285 11.82 23.08 16.57
CA TYR A 285 11.87 21.86 15.78
C TYR A 285 13.28 21.22 15.75
N GLN A 286 14.33 22.04 15.65
CA GLN A 286 15.71 21.51 15.73
C GLN A 286 16.00 20.91 17.11
N GLY A 287 15.53 21.56 18.18
CA GLY A 287 15.59 21.00 19.55
C GLY A 287 14.89 19.65 19.65
N PHE A 288 13.66 19.58 19.15
CA PHE A 288 12.87 18.32 19.08
C PHE A 288 13.62 17.20 18.35
N CYS A 289 14.19 17.47 17.18
CA CYS A 289 14.97 16.46 16.45
C CYS A 289 16.17 15.95 17.24
N THR A 290 16.78 16.78 18.08
CA THR A 290 17.95 16.42 18.89
C THR A 290 17.53 15.56 20.11
N THR A 291 16.44 15.91 20.79
CA THR A 291 15.94 15.21 21.98
C THR A 291 15.31 13.88 21.64
N GLU A 292 14.64 13.74 20.51
CA GLU A 292 13.95 12.54 20.04
C GLU A 292 14.87 11.52 19.32
N GLY A 293 16.08 11.35 19.79
CA GLY A 293 17.01 10.32 19.30
C GLY A 293 17.71 10.64 17.99
N ASN A 294 18.07 11.91 17.73
CA ASN A 294 18.74 12.38 16.52
C ASN A 294 17.95 12.11 15.23
N LYS A 295 16.65 12.39 15.22
CA LYS A 295 15.85 12.34 14.00
C LYS A 295 16.42 13.25 12.92
N LYS A 296 16.30 12.84 11.64
CA LYS A 296 16.70 13.65 10.50
C LYS A 296 15.99 15.01 10.56
N CYS A 297 16.74 16.08 10.74
CA CYS A 297 16.22 17.43 10.75
C CYS A 297 16.16 17.99 9.32
N PHE A 298 14.98 18.40 8.88
CA PHE A 298 14.79 18.99 7.56
C PHE A 298 15.26 20.46 7.54
N PRO A 299 15.85 20.93 6.41
CA PRO A 299 16.23 22.34 6.27
C PRO A 299 15.00 23.27 6.26
N LYS A 300 15.20 24.55 6.60
CA LYS A 300 14.13 25.55 6.73
C LYS A 300 13.15 25.59 5.55
N LYS A 301 13.65 25.42 4.33
CA LYS A 301 12.83 25.44 3.11
C LYS A 301 11.86 24.27 3.07
N GLU A 302 12.33 23.07 3.41
CA GLU A 302 11.50 21.85 3.44
C GLU A 302 10.54 21.86 4.64
N PHE A 303 11.02 22.30 5.83
CA PHE A 303 10.19 22.49 7.01
C PHE A 303 9.00 23.41 6.71
N ARG A 304 9.26 24.55 6.07
CA ARG A 304 8.19 25.47 5.63
C ARG A 304 7.21 24.81 4.67
N ALA A 305 7.71 24.15 3.63
CA ALA A 305 6.87 23.49 2.62
C ALA A 305 5.97 22.42 3.25
N ILE A 306 6.46 21.67 4.25
CA ILE A 306 5.67 20.65 4.95
C ILE A 306 4.57 21.34 5.80
N LEU A 307 4.88 22.41 6.55
CA LEU A 307 3.87 23.16 7.28
C LEU A 307 2.74 23.66 6.37
N GLU A 308 3.10 24.27 5.22
CA GLU A 308 2.15 24.78 4.24
C GLU A 308 1.30 23.66 3.62
N ASN A 309 1.87 22.48 3.38
CA ASN A 309 1.16 21.28 2.88
C ASN A 309 0.16 20.71 3.91
N GLU A 310 0.45 20.86 5.20
CA GLU A 310 -0.47 20.49 6.30
C GLU A 310 -1.52 21.57 6.59
N GLY A 311 -1.59 22.60 5.75
CA GLY A 311 -2.59 23.67 5.86
C GLY A 311 -2.24 24.73 6.90
N ILE A 312 -1.02 24.71 7.45
CA ILE A 312 -0.54 25.72 8.40
C ILE A 312 -0.05 26.94 7.61
N GLU A 313 -0.65 28.10 7.84
CA GLU A 313 -0.30 29.32 7.12
C GLU A 313 1.08 29.86 7.53
N VAL A 314 1.97 30.06 6.55
CA VAL A 314 3.31 30.62 6.76
C VAL A 314 3.51 31.83 5.86
N THR A 315 3.32 33.02 6.39
CA THR A 315 3.37 34.28 5.62
C THR A 315 4.09 35.40 6.36
N ASN A 316 4.46 36.46 5.63
CA ASN A 316 5.03 37.65 6.21
C ASN A 316 3.93 38.50 6.87
N SER A 317 4.18 38.95 8.11
CA SER A 317 3.22 39.77 8.85
C SER A 317 3.65 41.23 8.88
N SER A 318 2.83 42.14 8.31
CA SER A 318 3.04 43.56 8.36
C SER A 318 2.97 44.12 9.80
N LYS A 319 2.15 43.50 10.66
CA LYS A 319 2.05 43.84 12.09
C LYS A 319 3.33 43.52 12.88
N HIS A 320 4.22 42.67 12.34
CA HIS A 320 5.46 42.27 13.00
C HIS A 320 6.69 42.60 12.14
N SER A 321 6.79 43.84 11.66
CA SER A 321 7.94 44.32 10.88
C SER A 321 8.27 43.46 9.66
N ASN A 322 7.25 42.91 8.99
CA ASN A 322 7.36 42.04 7.82
C ASN A 322 8.14 40.73 8.05
N GLN A 323 8.15 40.24 9.30
CA GLN A 323 8.76 38.98 9.64
C GLN A 323 7.91 37.81 9.17
N LEU A 324 8.57 36.70 8.76
CA LEU A 324 7.91 35.44 8.44
C LEU A 324 7.35 34.81 9.72
N ARG A 325 6.05 34.50 9.70
CA ARG A 325 5.31 33.97 10.84
C ARG A 325 4.48 32.73 10.44
N VAL A 326 4.19 31.92 11.44
CA VAL A 326 3.32 30.75 11.35
C VAL A 326 2.06 31.08 12.13
N PHE A 327 0.90 30.98 11.50
CA PHE A 327 -0.39 31.35 12.04
C PHE A 327 -1.24 30.14 12.45
N GLY A 328 -2.17 30.36 13.39
CA GLY A 328 -3.14 29.36 13.80
C GLY A 328 -2.57 28.23 14.66
N VAL A 329 -1.32 28.32 15.13
CA VAL A 329 -0.68 27.27 15.95
C VAL A 329 0.09 27.86 17.12
N LYS A 330 0.14 27.10 18.23
CA LYS A 330 1.00 27.33 19.38
C LYS A 330 1.98 26.20 19.56
N TYR A 331 3.21 26.52 19.95
CA TYR A 331 4.19 25.56 20.40
C TYR A 331 3.98 25.24 21.89
N GLU A 332 3.79 23.99 22.22
CA GLU A 332 3.74 23.48 23.59
C GLU A 332 4.76 22.36 23.74
N VAL A 333 5.59 22.44 24.78
CA VAL A 333 6.51 21.35 25.13
C VAL A 333 5.70 20.27 25.84
N VAL A 334 5.59 19.11 25.24
CA VAL A 334 5.05 17.92 25.91
C VAL A 334 6.20 17.27 26.67
N TYR A 335 6.21 17.43 27.98
CA TYR A 335 7.07 16.62 28.87
C TYR A 335 6.38 15.26 29.06
N GLU A 336 6.95 14.18 28.50
CA GLU A 336 6.65 12.83 28.94
C GLU A 336 7.49 12.43 30.14
#